data_b169b3743a225cad3026868f5eb2aadf
#
_entry.id   b169b3743a225cad3026868f5eb2aadf
#
_cell.length_a   1.000
_cell.length_b   1.000
_cell.length_c   1.000
_cell.angle_alpha   90.00
_cell.angle_beta   90.00
_cell.angle_gamma   90.00
#
_symmetry.space_group_name_H-M   'P 1'
#
loop_
_entity.id
_entity.type
_entity.pdbx_description
1 polymer ?
#
loop_
_entity_poly.entity_id
_entity_poly.type
_entity_poly.pdbx_seq_one_letter_code
_entity_poly.pdbx_strand_id
1 'polypeptide(L)'
;MTGVQTCALPIYLILPAFRKLRFVDANKPFWKKLMYRAFSTAQKHCDTWHDYEMDVAPYENSKPIYYEFTACPAAEFAKRFGFADIMPALCNVDYASMELLHAKLVRTTTCVDGCRCDYTICGDKDPYVKEHPEYRDENGYRRNK
;
A
#
# COMPACT_ATOMS: atom_id res chain seq x y z
N MET A 1 1.81 -19.54 16.43
CA MET A 1 2.95 -18.90 15.77
C MET A 1 2.77 -18.93 14.26
N THR A 2 1.80 -18.25 13.65
CA THR A 2 1.59 -18.35 12.19
C THR A 2 0.89 -17.14 11.57
N GLY A 3 0.81 -15.99 12.24
CA GLY A 3 0.02 -14.85 11.75
C GLY A 3 0.77 -13.73 11.01
N VAL A 4 2.10 -13.68 11.04
CA VAL A 4 2.87 -12.50 10.55
C VAL A 4 3.32 -12.62 9.08
N GLN A 5 3.04 -13.75 8.42
CA GLN A 5 3.65 -14.04 7.11
C GLN A 5 2.87 -13.60 5.88
N THR A 6 1.65 -13.06 5.98
CA THR A 6 0.74 -13.13 4.85
C THR A 6 0.69 -11.93 3.92
N CYS A 7 1.08 -10.73 4.32
CA CYS A 7 1.03 -9.57 3.41
C CYS A 7 2.37 -9.21 2.74
N ALA A 8 3.50 -9.43 3.39
CA ALA A 8 4.82 -9.12 2.80
C ALA A 8 5.35 -10.23 1.88
N LEU A 9 5.07 -11.52 2.19
CA LEU A 9 5.56 -12.63 1.39
C LEU A 9 5.06 -12.66 -0.06
N PRO A 10 3.78 -12.42 -0.36
CA PRO A 10 3.33 -12.36 -1.75
C PRO A 10 4.05 -11.29 -2.56
N ILE A 11 4.37 -10.15 -1.97
CA ILE A 11 5.08 -9.06 -2.64
C ILE A 11 6.50 -9.48 -3.01
N TYR A 12 7.25 -10.11 -2.10
CA TYR A 12 8.61 -10.59 -2.38
C TYR A 12 8.67 -11.73 -3.39
N LEU A 13 7.70 -12.65 -3.37
CA LEU A 13 7.61 -13.72 -4.36
C LEU A 13 7.18 -13.21 -5.74
N ILE A 14 6.40 -12.15 -5.78
CA ILE A 14 5.87 -11.54 -6.99
C ILE A 14 6.86 -10.53 -7.60
N LEU A 15 7.74 -9.90 -6.81
CA LEU A 15 8.74 -8.94 -7.29
C LEU A 15 9.56 -9.41 -8.52
N PRO A 16 10.10 -10.64 -8.58
CA PRO A 16 10.78 -11.14 -9.77
C PRO A 16 9.84 -11.33 -10.97
N ALA A 17 8.58 -11.71 -10.72
CA ALA A 17 7.56 -11.84 -11.76
C ALA A 17 7.12 -10.45 -12.27
N PHE A 18 6.99 -9.46 -11.39
CA PHE A 18 6.67 -8.07 -11.76
C PHE A 18 7.79 -7.41 -12.56
N ARG A 19 9.06 -7.71 -12.30
CA ARG A 19 10.18 -7.28 -13.16
C ARG A 19 10.01 -7.76 -14.61
N LYS A 20 9.36 -8.91 -14.81
CA LYS A 20 8.99 -9.43 -16.13
C LYS A 20 7.71 -8.80 -16.69
N LEU A 21 6.90 -8.18 -15.85
CA LEU A 21 5.64 -7.55 -16.22
C LEU A 21 5.80 -6.06 -16.58
N ARG A 22 6.84 -5.71 -17.36
CA ARG A 22 7.05 -4.35 -17.86
C ARG A 22 5.87 -3.76 -18.65
N PHE A 23 4.87 -4.59 -18.97
CA PHE A 23 3.65 -4.17 -19.66
C PHE A 23 2.53 -3.73 -18.71
N VAL A 24 2.66 -3.96 -17.38
CA VAL A 24 1.68 -3.44 -16.40
C VAL A 24 1.91 -1.95 -16.24
N ASP A 25 0.91 -1.17 -16.57
CA ASP A 25 1.01 0.30 -16.59
C ASP A 25 -0.26 0.89 -15.97
N ALA A 26 -0.15 1.32 -14.72
CA ALA A 26 -1.26 1.88 -13.94
C ALA A 26 -1.83 3.18 -14.53
N ASN A 27 -1.14 3.81 -15.49
CA ASN A 27 -1.70 4.94 -16.24
C ASN A 27 -2.82 4.52 -17.21
N LYS A 28 -2.93 3.23 -17.52
CA LYS A 28 -3.97 2.71 -18.43
C LYS A 28 -5.20 2.26 -17.64
N PRO A 29 -6.41 2.66 -18.05
CA PRO A 29 -7.65 2.35 -17.32
C PRO A 29 -7.86 0.86 -17.06
N PHE A 30 -7.46 -0.01 -18.00
CA PHE A 30 -7.55 -1.46 -17.84
C PHE A 30 -6.75 -1.96 -16.64
N TRP A 31 -5.48 -1.55 -16.53
CA TRP A 31 -4.60 -1.96 -15.43
C TRP A 31 -5.02 -1.35 -14.11
N LYS A 32 -5.46 -0.08 -14.12
CA LYS A 32 -6.04 0.57 -12.94
C LYS A 32 -7.24 -0.21 -12.41
N LYS A 33 -8.18 -0.61 -13.29
CA LYS A 33 -9.34 -1.42 -12.90
C LYS A 33 -8.95 -2.79 -12.38
N LEU A 34 -7.91 -3.42 -12.95
CA LEU A 34 -7.40 -4.70 -12.48
C LEU A 34 -6.78 -4.57 -11.07
N MET A 35 -5.99 -3.55 -10.83
CA MET A 35 -5.43 -3.24 -9.51
C MET A 35 -6.53 -3.01 -8.47
N TYR A 36 -7.56 -2.23 -8.82
CA TYR A 36 -8.72 -2.04 -7.95
C TYR A 36 -9.38 -3.36 -7.57
N ARG A 37 -9.58 -4.26 -8.54
CA ARG A 37 -10.14 -5.60 -8.27
C ARG A 37 -9.26 -6.41 -7.32
N ALA A 38 -7.94 -6.31 -7.47
CA ALA A 38 -7.01 -6.98 -6.57
C ALA A 38 -7.14 -6.45 -5.13
N PHE A 39 -7.22 -5.14 -4.94
CA PHE A 39 -7.43 -4.54 -3.61
C PHE A 39 -8.80 -4.91 -3.02
N SER A 40 -9.87 -4.88 -3.84
CA SER A 40 -11.19 -5.31 -3.38
C SER A 40 -11.25 -6.80 -3.01
N THR A 41 -10.43 -7.63 -3.65
CA THR A 41 -10.29 -9.04 -3.26
C THR A 41 -9.50 -9.16 -1.97
N ALA A 42 -8.44 -8.37 -1.80
CA ALA A 42 -7.67 -8.32 -0.55
C ALA A 42 -8.53 -7.91 0.64
N GLN A 43 -9.41 -6.90 0.48
CA GLN A 43 -10.39 -6.53 1.51
C GLN A 43 -11.23 -7.72 1.96
N LYS A 44 -11.80 -8.47 1.01
CA LYS A 44 -12.61 -9.67 1.33
C LYS A 44 -11.83 -10.73 2.09
N HIS A 45 -10.52 -10.87 1.82
CA HIS A 45 -9.66 -11.76 2.59
C HIS A 45 -9.45 -11.23 4.02
N CYS A 46 -9.18 -9.93 4.18
CA CYS A 46 -9.07 -9.32 5.50
C CYS A 46 -10.35 -9.51 6.32
N ASP A 47 -11.52 -9.28 5.72
CA ASP A 47 -12.84 -9.50 6.34
C ASP A 47 -13.04 -10.97 6.81
N THR A 48 -12.47 -11.93 6.07
CA THR A 48 -12.58 -13.36 6.38
C THR A 48 -11.64 -13.79 7.50
N TRP A 49 -10.42 -13.25 7.52
CA TRP A 49 -9.37 -13.67 8.45
C TRP A 49 -9.33 -12.83 9.73
N HIS A 50 -10.01 -11.67 9.72
CA HIS A 50 -10.11 -10.75 10.87
C HIS A 50 -8.76 -10.32 11.46
N ASP A 51 -7.71 -10.26 10.65
CA ASP A 51 -6.37 -9.86 11.08
C ASP A 51 -6.06 -8.40 10.71
N TYR A 52 -6.45 -7.96 9.52
CA TYR A 52 -6.38 -6.57 9.09
C TYR A 52 -7.79 -6.03 8.91
N GLU A 53 -8.02 -4.80 9.31
CA GLU A 53 -9.23 -4.05 8.93
C GLU A 53 -8.89 -3.18 7.73
N MET A 54 -9.44 -3.52 6.58
CA MET A 54 -9.21 -2.83 5.31
C MET A 54 -10.52 -2.33 4.73
N ASP A 55 -10.55 -1.08 4.31
CA ASP A 55 -11.67 -0.49 3.56
C ASP A 55 -11.19 0.05 2.22
N VAL A 56 -11.89 -0.34 1.14
CA VAL A 56 -11.57 0.07 -0.24
C VAL A 56 -12.70 0.93 -0.76
N ALA A 57 -12.42 2.19 -1.05
CA ALA A 57 -13.40 3.13 -1.58
C ALA A 57 -13.95 2.66 -2.94
N PRO A 58 -15.20 2.98 -3.30
CA PRO A 58 -15.78 2.64 -4.58
C PRO A 58 -14.93 3.11 -5.77
N TYR A 59 -14.84 2.28 -6.82
CA TYR A 59 -14.07 2.61 -8.01
C TYR A 59 -14.67 3.76 -8.80
N GLU A 60 -13.85 4.77 -9.04
CA GLU A 60 -14.16 5.86 -9.97
C GLU A 60 -13.03 5.97 -11.01
N ASN A 61 -13.39 5.96 -12.29
CA ASN A 61 -12.37 5.95 -13.36
C ASN A 61 -11.51 7.23 -13.38
N SER A 62 -12.10 8.37 -13.02
CA SER A 62 -11.46 9.70 -12.99
C SER A 62 -10.62 9.98 -11.75
N LYS A 63 -10.77 9.19 -10.68
CA LYS A 63 -10.06 9.40 -9.41
C LYS A 63 -9.01 8.33 -9.16
N PRO A 64 -7.95 8.60 -8.38
CA PRO A 64 -7.06 7.58 -7.86
C PRO A 64 -7.82 6.46 -7.13
N ILE A 65 -7.21 5.28 -7.04
CA ILE A 65 -7.74 4.21 -6.17
C ILE A 65 -7.39 4.59 -4.73
N TYR A 66 -8.40 4.57 -3.86
CA TYR A 66 -8.19 4.81 -2.44
C TYR A 66 -8.58 3.57 -1.63
N TYR A 67 -7.74 3.24 -0.65
CA TYR A 67 -8.07 2.29 0.40
C TYR A 67 -7.32 2.66 1.69
N GLU A 68 -7.78 2.16 2.82
CA GLU A 68 -7.12 2.37 4.10
C GLU A 68 -7.14 1.11 4.95
N PHE A 69 -6.17 1.02 5.87
CA PHE A 69 -6.19 0.07 6.97
C PHE A 69 -6.43 0.82 8.26
N THR A 70 -7.45 0.44 9.01
CA THR A 70 -7.75 0.96 10.36
C THR A 70 -7.15 0.07 11.45
N ALA A 71 -6.88 -1.20 11.16
CA ALA A 71 -6.10 -2.09 12.01
C ALA A 71 -4.98 -2.77 11.21
N CYS A 72 -3.78 -2.79 11.79
CA CYS A 72 -2.60 -3.43 11.25
C CYS A 72 -1.89 -4.24 12.33
N PRO A 73 -2.00 -5.57 12.34
CA PRO A 73 -1.38 -6.44 13.33
C PRO A 73 0.14 -6.28 13.43
N ALA A 74 0.80 -5.98 12.31
CA ALA A 74 2.24 -5.72 12.30
C ALA A 74 2.60 -4.44 13.08
N ALA A 75 1.78 -3.38 12.94
CA ALA A 75 1.96 -2.14 13.70
C ALA A 75 1.69 -2.35 15.20
N GLU A 76 0.64 -3.10 15.53
CA GLU A 76 0.33 -3.44 16.93
C GLU A 76 1.43 -4.28 17.57
N PHE A 77 1.92 -5.29 16.86
CA PHE A 77 3.04 -6.11 17.30
C PHE A 77 4.28 -5.24 17.52
N ALA A 78 4.63 -4.39 16.57
CA ALA A 78 5.80 -3.53 16.67
C ALA A 78 5.70 -2.57 17.87
N LYS A 79 4.54 -1.96 18.10
CA LYS A 79 4.29 -1.11 19.28
C LYS A 79 4.43 -1.90 20.59
N ARG A 80 3.83 -3.09 20.65
CA ARG A 80 3.79 -3.93 21.86
C ARG A 80 5.18 -4.45 22.25
N PHE A 81 6.01 -4.78 21.28
CA PHE A 81 7.31 -5.41 21.51
C PHE A 81 8.52 -4.50 21.26
N GLY A 82 8.30 -3.21 21.04
CA GLY A 82 9.37 -2.23 20.89
C GLY A 82 10.13 -2.29 19.56
N PHE A 83 9.47 -2.71 18.47
CA PHE A 83 10.05 -2.81 17.13
C PHE A 83 9.56 -1.69 16.18
N ALA A 84 9.10 -0.57 16.73
CA ALA A 84 8.56 0.52 15.93
C ALA A 84 9.63 1.16 15.00
N ASP A 85 10.88 1.13 15.40
CA ASP A 85 12.04 1.67 14.67
C ASP A 85 12.35 0.93 13.35
N ILE A 86 11.97 -0.34 13.23
CA ILE A 86 12.15 -1.10 11.98
C ILE A 86 10.95 -0.98 11.03
N MET A 87 9.81 -0.48 11.49
CA MET A 87 8.60 -0.40 10.70
C MET A 87 8.72 0.48 9.45
N PRO A 88 9.50 1.58 9.42
CA PRO A 88 9.72 2.32 8.18
C PRO A 88 10.27 1.46 7.05
N ALA A 89 11.16 0.50 7.34
CA ALA A 89 11.70 -0.41 6.33
C ALA A 89 10.60 -1.31 5.74
N LEU A 90 9.67 -1.79 6.57
CA LEU A 90 8.55 -2.64 6.13
C LEU A 90 7.49 -1.82 5.38
N CYS A 91 7.05 -0.69 5.95
CA CYS A 91 6.00 0.13 5.37
C CYS A 91 6.43 0.80 4.05
N ASN A 92 7.72 1.13 3.88
CA ASN A 92 8.20 1.77 2.67
C ASN A 92 8.30 0.82 1.46
N VAL A 93 8.23 -0.50 1.66
CA VAL A 93 8.19 -1.49 0.57
C VAL A 93 7.00 -1.27 -0.35
N ASP A 94 5.88 -0.76 0.17
CA ASP A 94 4.68 -0.48 -0.61
C ASP A 94 4.94 0.52 -1.73
N TYR A 95 5.75 1.56 -1.48
CA TYR A 95 6.15 2.52 -2.51
C TYR A 95 6.93 1.86 -3.64
N ALA A 96 7.93 1.04 -3.30
CA ALA A 96 8.73 0.33 -4.28
C ALA A 96 7.89 -0.67 -5.09
N SER A 97 6.91 -1.30 -4.46
CA SER A 97 6.00 -2.23 -5.13
C SER A 97 5.13 -1.54 -6.17
N MET A 98 4.59 -0.36 -5.83
CA MET A 98 3.78 0.43 -6.77
C MET A 98 4.62 0.96 -7.94
N GLU A 99 5.85 1.40 -7.70
CA GLU A 99 6.76 1.90 -8.75
C GLU A 99 7.04 0.84 -9.83
N LEU A 100 7.05 -0.45 -9.50
CA LEU A 100 7.19 -1.54 -10.48
C LEU A 100 6.01 -1.64 -11.46
N LEU A 101 4.86 -1.07 -11.13
CA LEU A 101 3.62 -1.12 -11.90
C LEU A 101 3.34 0.20 -12.63
N HIS A 102 4.33 1.09 -12.75
CA HIS A 102 4.11 2.47 -13.21
C HIS A 102 3.01 3.18 -12.42
N ALA A 103 2.91 2.85 -11.13
CA ALA A 103 2.04 3.49 -10.17
C ALA A 103 2.83 4.30 -9.15
N LYS A 104 2.16 5.23 -8.51
CA LYS A 104 2.64 5.95 -7.34
C LYS A 104 1.68 5.74 -6.18
N LEU A 105 2.28 5.53 -5.03
CA LEU A 105 1.59 5.56 -3.75
C LEU A 105 1.67 6.97 -3.18
N VAL A 106 0.55 7.52 -2.78
CA VAL A 106 0.44 8.70 -1.93
C VAL A 106 -0.10 8.24 -0.59
N ARG A 107 0.65 8.48 0.48
CA ARG A 107 0.32 8.08 1.85
C ARG A 107 0.74 9.18 2.82
N THR A 108 -0.15 9.57 3.73
CA THR A 108 0.09 10.65 4.70
C THR A 108 0.31 10.13 6.12
N THR A 109 -0.26 8.98 6.47
CA THR A 109 -0.21 8.40 7.82
C THR A 109 -0.01 6.89 7.81
N THR A 110 0.39 6.33 8.94
CA THR A 110 0.51 4.88 9.15
C THR A 110 -0.13 4.48 10.48
N CYS A 111 -0.52 3.21 10.62
CA CYS A 111 -1.02 2.67 11.88
C CYS A 111 0.04 2.65 12.99
N VAL A 112 1.31 2.87 12.68
CA VAL A 112 2.40 2.88 13.68
C VAL A 112 2.37 4.16 14.49
N ASP A 113 2.22 5.30 13.83
CA ASP A 113 2.29 6.64 14.44
C ASP A 113 0.99 7.45 14.30
N GLY A 114 -0.02 6.87 13.66
CA GLY A 114 -1.37 7.40 13.51
C GLY A 114 -2.43 6.34 13.81
N CYS A 115 -3.66 6.66 13.43
CA CYS A 115 -4.81 5.77 13.64
C CYS A 115 -5.12 4.89 12.42
N ARG A 116 -4.46 5.10 11.27
CA ARG A 116 -4.70 4.37 10.03
C ARG A 116 -3.50 4.44 9.09
N CYS A 117 -3.45 3.53 8.13
CA CYS A 117 -2.63 3.66 6.93
C CYS A 117 -3.51 4.06 5.77
N ASP A 118 -3.33 5.23 5.20
CA ASP A 118 -4.05 5.71 4.03
C ASP A 118 -3.25 5.42 2.75
N TYR A 119 -3.91 4.89 1.74
CA TYR A 119 -3.29 4.53 0.47
C TYR A 119 -4.08 5.14 -0.70
N THR A 120 -3.48 6.10 -1.38
CA THR A 120 -3.99 6.61 -2.65
C THR A 120 -3.06 6.14 -3.76
N ILE A 121 -3.58 5.34 -4.69
CA ILE A 121 -2.81 4.77 -5.79
C ILE A 121 -3.24 5.40 -7.11
N CYS A 122 -2.28 5.98 -7.82
CA CYS A 122 -2.47 6.57 -9.15
C CYS A 122 -1.35 6.14 -10.10
N GLY A 123 -1.49 6.42 -11.38
CA GLY A 123 -0.40 6.24 -12.34
C GLY A 123 0.74 7.22 -12.07
N ASP A 124 1.98 6.83 -12.41
CA ASP A 124 3.17 7.68 -12.18
C ASP A 124 3.16 9.00 -13.00
N LYS A 125 2.27 9.10 -14.01
CA LYS A 125 2.07 10.30 -14.85
C LYS A 125 0.83 11.11 -14.43
N ASP A 126 0.08 10.67 -13.44
CA ASP A 126 -1.11 11.36 -12.96
C ASP A 126 -0.73 12.72 -12.35
N PRO A 127 -1.45 13.82 -12.68
CA PRO A 127 -1.23 15.12 -12.06
C PRO A 127 -1.26 15.11 -10.54
N TYR A 128 -2.06 14.24 -9.95
CA TYR A 128 -2.18 14.02 -8.51
C TYR A 128 -0.81 13.79 -7.83
N VAL A 129 0.13 13.12 -8.51
CA VAL A 129 1.49 12.88 -8.00
C VAL A 129 2.27 14.17 -7.77
N LYS A 130 2.09 15.16 -8.66
CA LYS A 130 2.77 16.46 -8.54
C LYS A 130 2.22 17.33 -7.43
N GLU A 131 0.93 17.18 -7.15
CA GLU A 131 0.23 17.91 -6.08
C GLU A 131 0.57 17.35 -4.70
N HIS A 132 1.05 16.10 -4.64
CA HIS A 132 1.39 15.39 -3.40
C HIS A 132 2.85 14.92 -3.42
N PRO A 133 3.83 15.84 -3.30
CA PRO A 133 5.25 15.51 -3.36
C PRO A 133 5.65 14.60 -2.20
N GLU A 134 6.45 13.59 -2.54
CA GLU A 134 6.99 12.65 -1.57
C GLU A 134 8.11 13.30 -0.74
N TYR A 135 8.16 12.94 0.53
CA TYR A 135 9.26 13.27 1.42
C TYR A 135 9.53 12.09 2.37
N ARG A 136 10.65 12.14 3.07
CA ARG A 136 10.96 11.21 4.15
C ARG A 136 10.91 11.97 5.47
N ASP A 137 10.12 11.47 6.41
CA ASP A 137 10.02 12.07 7.74
C ASP A 137 11.23 11.73 8.64
N GLU A 138 11.27 12.29 9.84
CA GLU A 138 12.35 12.09 10.82
C GLU A 138 12.48 10.64 11.30
N ASN A 139 11.40 9.88 11.26
CA ASN A 139 11.37 8.46 11.62
C ASN A 139 11.71 7.54 10.45
N GLY A 140 11.96 8.09 9.25
CA GLY A 140 12.36 7.35 8.07
C GLY A 140 11.21 6.85 7.19
N TYR A 141 9.94 7.17 7.49
CA TYR A 141 8.81 6.84 6.63
C TYR A 141 8.80 7.69 5.36
N ARG A 142 8.50 7.06 4.23
CA ARG A 142 8.11 7.75 3.00
C ARG A 142 6.66 8.18 3.14
N ARG A 143 6.41 9.46 2.90
CA ARG A 143 5.10 10.10 2.99
C ARG A 143 4.91 11.11 1.88
N ASN A 144 3.69 11.59 1.75
CA ASN A 144 3.34 12.67 0.82
C ASN A 144 2.70 13.83 1.57
N LYS A 145 2.89 15.03 1.03
CA LYS A 145 2.28 16.27 1.56
C LYS A 145 0.87 16.42 1.03
#